data_49087e6a4fb705fcabb2e704a814703d
#
_entry.id   49087e6a4fb705fcabb2e704a814703d
#
_cell.length_a   1.000
_cell.length_b   1.000
_cell.length_c   1.000
_cell.angle_alpha   90.00
_cell.angle_beta   90.00
_cell.angle_gamma   90.00
#
_symmetry.space_group_name_H-M   'P 1'
#
loop_
_entity.id
_entity.type
_entity.pdbx_description
1 polymer ?
#
loop_
_entity_poly.entity_id
_entity_poly.type
_entity_poly.pdbx_seq_one_letter_code
_entity_poly.pdbx_strand_id
1 'polypeptide(L)'
;MISGTGIALVTVTAHEAVKRLLYAETAVTVAGLPADAREREESVFAETAQWLALYFAGKRPDFCPPLAPRGSTFRQQVWALLRQIPYGETRSYGELAHALGCASPRALGQAVGRNPISLLIPCHRVLGADGGLTGYAGGLWRKEALLRLEGALPKEDGPWS
;
A
#
# COMPACT_ATOMS: atom_id res chain seq x y z
N MET A 1 -11.67 -21.31 -3.45
CA MET A 1 -12.55 -20.67 -2.45
C MET A 1 -12.08 -19.25 -2.24
N ILE A 2 -12.78 -18.27 -2.84
CA ILE A 2 -12.53 -16.84 -2.59
C ILE A 2 -13.42 -16.48 -1.40
N SER A 3 -12.89 -16.57 -0.20
CA SER A 3 -13.55 -16.09 0.99
C SER A 3 -13.03 -14.69 1.30
N GLY A 4 -13.76 -13.68 0.96
CA GLY A 4 -13.49 -12.31 1.35
C GLY A 4 -13.56 -11.33 0.18
N THR A 5 -14.48 -10.40 0.28
CA THR A 5 -14.64 -9.27 -0.62
C THR A 5 -13.57 -8.22 -0.30
N GLY A 6 -12.39 -8.33 -0.93
CA GLY A 6 -11.33 -7.34 -0.76
C GLY A 6 -10.15 -7.61 -1.68
N ILE A 7 -9.31 -6.59 -1.87
CA ILE A 7 -8.12 -6.66 -2.70
C ILE A 7 -7.05 -7.49 -1.98
N ALA A 8 -6.61 -8.57 -2.61
CA ALA A 8 -5.58 -9.45 -2.06
C ALA A 8 -4.16 -9.06 -2.48
N LEU A 9 -4.00 -8.40 -3.63
CA LEU A 9 -2.69 -8.02 -4.18
C LEU A 9 -2.81 -6.77 -5.06
N VAL A 10 -2.01 -5.75 -4.77
CA VAL A 10 -1.75 -4.60 -5.66
C VAL A 10 -0.25 -4.44 -5.77
N THR A 11 0.29 -4.50 -6.99
CA THR A 11 1.70 -4.29 -7.27
C THR A 11 1.90 -2.96 -7.98
N VAL A 12 2.66 -2.05 -7.38
CA VAL A 12 3.00 -0.74 -7.96
C VAL A 12 4.34 -0.84 -8.65
N THR A 13 4.39 -0.73 -9.97
CA THR A 13 5.62 -0.93 -10.74
C THR A 13 6.24 0.30 -11.37
N ALA A 14 5.54 1.37 -11.69
CA ALA A 14 6.12 2.67 -12.11
C ALA A 14 5.03 3.71 -12.31
N HIS A 15 5.32 5.00 -12.17
CA HIS A 15 4.34 6.07 -12.09
C HIS A 15 3.37 6.13 -13.30
N GLU A 16 3.86 6.15 -14.53
CA GLU A 16 3.01 6.12 -15.74
C GLU A 16 2.56 4.70 -16.13
N ALA A 17 3.39 3.68 -15.87
CA ALA A 17 3.02 2.30 -16.09
C ALA A 17 1.94 1.85 -15.10
N VAL A 18 1.93 2.38 -13.86
CA VAL A 18 0.89 2.09 -12.86
C VAL A 18 -0.46 2.62 -13.32
N LYS A 19 -0.53 3.85 -13.85
CA LYS A 19 -1.77 4.37 -14.45
C LYS A 19 -2.25 3.47 -15.59
N ARG A 20 -1.35 3.01 -16.47
CA ARG A 20 -1.70 2.15 -17.61
C ARG A 20 -2.00 0.71 -17.18
N LEU A 21 -1.23 0.12 -16.26
CA LEU A 21 -1.43 -1.26 -15.77
C LEU A 21 -2.73 -1.40 -14.99
N LEU A 22 -3.02 -0.48 -14.08
CA LEU A 22 -4.25 -0.52 -13.28
C LEU A 22 -5.51 -0.33 -14.13
N TYR A 23 -5.41 0.39 -15.25
CA TYR A 23 -6.54 0.57 -16.17
C TYR A 23 -6.60 -0.44 -17.32
N ALA A 24 -5.49 -1.11 -17.68
CA ALA A 24 -5.43 -2.04 -18.81
C ALA A 24 -5.39 -3.52 -18.42
N GLU A 25 -4.85 -3.88 -17.27
CA GLU A 25 -4.67 -5.28 -16.85
C GLU A 25 -5.59 -5.74 -15.71
N THR A 26 -6.42 -4.86 -15.17
CA THR A 26 -7.50 -5.25 -14.26
C THR A 26 -8.71 -5.87 -14.97
N ALA A 27 -8.58 -6.24 -16.23
CA ALA A 27 -9.41 -7.25 -16.83
C ALA A 27 -9.07 -8.63 -16.24
N VAL A 28 -9.08 -8.76 -14.92
CA VAL A 28 -9.24 -10.07 -14.28
C VAL A 28 -10.55 -10.61 -14.80
N THR A 29 -10.44 -11.71 -15.54
CA THR A 29 -11.58 -12.38 -16.16
C THR A 29 -12.53 -12.83 -15.07
N VAL A 30 -13.55 -12.03 -14.80
CA VAL A 30 -14.66 -12.30 -13.87
C VAL A 30 -15.60 -13.37 -14.48
N ALA A 31 -15.21 -13.95 -15.62
CA ALA A 31 -15.93 -15.01 -16.30
C ALA A 31 -15.97 -16.25 -15.41
N GLY A 32 -17.18 -16.66 -15.02
CA GLY A 32 -17.42 -17.86 -14.22
C GLY A 32 -17.85 -17.62 -12.77
N LEU A 33 -17.85 -16.38 -12.28
CA LEU A 33 -18.38 -16.06 -10.95
C LEU A 33 -19.91 -15.88 -10.98
N PRO A 34 -20.61 -16.16 -9.85
CA PRO A 34 -22.00 -15.77 -9.66
C PRO A 34 -22.21 -14.26 -9.84
N ALA A 35 -23.40 -13.83 -10.29
CA ALA A 35 -23.67 -12.42 -10.60
C ALA A 35 -23.42 -11.49 -9.42
N ASP A 36 -23.83 -11.89 -8.22
CA ASP A 36 -23.62 -11.14 -6.98
C ASP A 36 -22.13 -11.01 -6.57
N ALA A 37 -21.32 -12.01 -6.91
CA ALA A 37 -19.87 -11.95 -6.70
C ALA A 37 -19.19 -11.05 -7.72
N ARG A 38 -19.68 -11.00 -8.97
CA ARG A 38 -19.19 -10.10 -10.02
C ARG A 38 -19.46 -8.64 -9.67
N GLU A 39 -20.67 -8.30 -9.27
CA GLU A 39 -21.03 -6.94 -8.86
C GLU A 39 -20.16 -6.45 -7.70
N ARG A 40 -19.89 -7.30 -6.71
CA ARG A 40 -19.03 -6.96 -5.58
C ARG A 40 -17.57 -6.74 -5.99
N GLU A 41 -17.04 -7.57 -6.88
CA GLU A 41 -15.68 -7.39 -7.41
C GLU A 41 -15.57 -6.13 -8.26
N GLU A 42 -16.53 -5.89 -9.16
CA GLU A 42 -16.57 -4.66 -9.97
C GLU A 42 -16.62 -3.41 -9.09
N SER A 43 -17.41 -3.41 -8.01
CA SER A 43 -17.46 -2.32 -7.03
C SER A 43 -16.11 -2.10 -6.35
N VAL A 44 -15.46 -3.17 -5.86
CA VAL A 44 -14.14 -3.07 -5.21
C VAL A 44 -13.06 -2.56 -6.17
N PHE A 45 -13.09 -2.99 -7.43
CA PHE A 45 -12.16 -2.49 -8.44
C PHE A 45 -12.41 -1.02 -8.77
N ALA A 46 -13.67 -0.60 -8.91
CA ALA A 46 -14.04 0.78 -9.16
C ALA A 46 -13.59 1.71 -8.00
N GLU A 47 -13.86 1.31 -6.77
CA GLU A 47 -13.42 2.03 -5.57
C GLU A 47 -11.89 2.13 -5.51
N THR A 48 -11.18 1.04 -5.83
CA THR A 48 -9.71 1.03 -5.84
C THR A 48 -9.15 1.93 -6.92
N ALA A 49 -9.73 1.90 -8.12
CA ALA A 49 -9.31 2.77 -9.22
C ALA A 49 -9.52 4.24 -8.87
N GLN A 50 -10.65 4.58 -8.26
CA GLN A 50 -10.95 5.92 -7.78
C GLN A 50 -9.96 6.35 -6.68
N TRP A 51 -9.70 5.49 -5.71
CA TRP A 51 -8.74 5.74 -4.65
C TRP A 51 -7.35 6.05 -5.22
N LEU A 52 -6.87 5.23 -6.14
CA LEU A 52 -5.57 5.39 -6.78
C LEU A 52 -5.51 6.67 -7.63
N ALA A 53 -6.59 7.01 -8.35
CA ALA A 53 -6.66 8.23 -9.13
C ALA A 53 -6.53 9.48 -8.24
N LEU A 54 -7.22 9.51 -7.11
CA LEU A 54 -7.12 10.58 -6.12
C LEU A 54 -5.72 10.64 -5.51
N TYR A 55 -5.19 9.48 -5.09
CA TYR A 55 -3.86 9.39 -4.47
C TYR A 55 -2.76 9.93 -5.39
N PHE A 56 -2.72 9.49 -6.66
CA PHE A 56 -1.72 9.97 -7.63
C PHE A 56 -1.96 11.40 -8.13
N ALA A 57 -3.14 11.95 -7.91
CA ALA A 57 -3.40 13.37 -8.08
C ALA A 57 -2.90 14.23 -6.88
N GLY A 58 -2.21 13.61 -5.91
CA GLY A 58 -1.72 14.29 -4.70
C GLY A 58 -2.82 14.63 -3.71
N LYS A 59 -4.00 14.03 -3.86
CA LYS A 59 -5.12 14.20 -2.93
C LYS A 59 -5.11 13.09 -1.89
N ARG A 60 -5.51 13.41 -0.67
CA ARG A 60 -5.74 12.40 0.37
C ARG A 60 -7.14 11.80 0.18
N PRO A 61 -7.27 10.51 -0.21
CA PRO A 61 -8.58 9.88 -0.23
C PRO A 61 -9.16 9.76 1.19
N ASP A 62 -10.44 10.03 1.35
CA ASP A 62 -11.17 9.96 2.62
C ASP A 62 -11.86 8.60 2.84
N PHE A 63 -11.75 7.70 1.87
CA PHE A 63 -12.26 6.34 1.92
C PHE A 63 -11.13 5.33 1.70
N CYS A 64 -11.37 4.06 2.01
CA CYS A 64 -10.45 2.97 1.74
C CYS A 64 -11.26 1.76 1.22
N PRO A 65 -10.91 1.21 0.06
CA PRO A 65 -11.53 -0.02 -0.43
C PRO A 65 -11.39 -1.16 0.58
N PRO A 66 -12.29 -2.15 0.59
CA PRO A 66 -12.18 -3.31 1.47
C PRO A 66 -10.90 -4.09 1.15
N LEU A 67 -10.11 -4.38 2.18
CA LEU A 67 -8.83 -5.09 2.06
C LEU A 67 -8.92 -6.46 2.75
N ALA A 68 -8.42 -7.49 2.08
CA ALA A 68 -8.34 -8.86 2.60
C ALA A 68 -6.92 -9.45 2.48
N PRO A 69 -5.90 -8.84 3.14
CA PRO A 69 -4.53 -9.33 3.07
C PRO A 69 -4.42 -10.70 3.75
N ARG A 70 -3.80 -11.66 3.07
CA ARG A 70 -3.55 -13.00 3.62
C ARG A 70 -2.12 -13.12 4.13
N GLY A 71 -1.97 -13.64 5.35
CA GLY A 71 -0.66 -13.82 5.98
C GLY A 71 -0.80 -14.42 7.39
N SER A 72 0.35 -14.68 8.04
CA SER A 72 0.35 -15.10 9.44
C SER A 72 -0.24 -14.02 10.34
N THR A 73 -0.70 -14.40 11.52
CA THR A 73 -1.25 -13.49 12.53
C THR A 73 -0.33 -12.30 12.79
N PHE A 74 0.97 -12.55 12.95
CA PHE A 74 1.95 -11.49 13.13
C PHE A 74 2.02 -10.52 11.95
N ARG A 75 2.02 -11.01 10.71
CA ARG A 75 2.00 -10.14 9.53
C ARG A 75 0.73 -9.31 9.46
N GLN A 76 -0.42 -9.90 9.75
CA GLN A 76 -1.69 -9.18 9.77
C GLN A 76 -1.69 -8.06 10.82
N GLN A 77 -1.13 -8.31 12.01
CA GLN A 77 -0.95 -7.29 13.04
C GLN A 77 -0.04 -6.15 12.58
N VAL A 78 1.09 -6.48 11.94
CA VAL A 78 1.99 -5.47 11.35
C VAL A 78 1.26 -4.64 10.30
N TRP A 79 0.55 -5.27 9.37
CA TRP A 79 -0.16 -4.56 8.30
C TRP A 79 -1.33 -3.72 8.83
N ALA A 80 -2.02 -4.17 9.87
CA ALA A 80 -3.03 -3.38 10.56
C ALA A 80 -2.42 -2.11 11.19
N LEU A 81 -1.23 -2.23 11.79
CA LEU A 81 -0.52 -1.08 12.36
C LEU A 81 -0.03 -0.12 11.26
N LEU A 82 0.48 -0.63 10.13
CA LEU A 82 0.86 0.21 9.00
C LEU A 82 -0.30 1.09 8.49
N ARG A 83 -1.52 0.55 8.46
CA ARG A 83 -2.72 1.28 8.03
C ARG A 83 -3.10 2.44 8.95
N GLN A 84 -2.57 2.47 10.18
CA GLN A 84 -2.80 3.55 11.12
C GLN A 84 -1.85 4.73 10.91
N ILE A 85 -0.81 4.59 10.07
CA ILE A 85 0.10 5.69 9.74
C ILE A 85 -0.62 6.63 8.77
N PRO A 86 -0.90 7.90 9.17
CA PRO A 86 -1.64 8.82 8.32
C PRO A 86 -0.90 9.19 7.04
N TYR A 87 -1.65 9.71 6.06
CA TYR A 87 -1.09 10.30 4.84
C TYR A 87 -0.19 11.50 5.20
N GLY A 88 1.03 11.52 4.64
CA GLY A 88 2.01 12.56 4.91
C GLY A 88 2.79 12.38 6.22
N GLU A 89 2.54 11.31 6.98
CA GLU A 89 3.30 10.98 8.18
C GLU A 89 4.16 9.72 7.97
N THR A 90 5.19 9.62 8.81
CA THR A 90 6.10 8.46 8.80
C THR A 90 6.24 7.89 10.22
N ARG A 91 6.64 6.62 10.30
CA ARG A 91 7.05 5.97 11.55
C ARG A 91 8.35 5.21 11.32
N SER A 92 9.16 5.11 12.35
CA SER A 92 10.35 4.28 12.30
C SER A 92 10.02 2.80 12.55
N TYR A 93 10.89 1.90 12.09
CA TYR A 93 10.81 0.48 12.45
C TYR A 93 10.84 0.28 13.97
N GLY A 94 11.59 1.13 14.71
CA GLY A 94 11.66 1.07 16.16
C GLY A 94 10.32 1.37 16.84
N GLU A 95 9.61 2.43 16.41
CA GLU A 95 8.28 2.78 16.92
C GLU A 95 7.27 1.65 16.66
N LEU A 96 7.29 1.06 15.46
CA LEU A 96 6.41 -0.07 15.13
C LEU A 96 6.73 -1.32 15.96
N ALA A 97 8.01 -1.62 16.17
CA ALA A 97 8.45 -2.73 17.01
C ALA A 97 7.98 -2.54 18.45
N HIS A 98 8.13 -1.35 18.98
CA HIS A 98 7.67 -1.00 20.34
C HIS A 98 6.16 -1.16 20.47
N ALA A 99 5.40 -0.62 19.53
CA ALA A 99 3.93 -0.70 19.53
C ALA A 99 3.39 -2.14 19.46
N LEU A 100 4.13 -3.05 18.84
CA LEU A 100 3.78 -4.48 18.73
C LEU A 100 4.37 -5.35 19.84
N GLY A 101 5.19 -4.79 20.75
CA GLY A 101 5.96 -5.58 21.69
C GLY A 101 6.92 -6.57 20.99
N CYS A 102 7.38 -6.23 19.78
CA CYS A 102 8.19 -7.10 18.95
C CYS A 102 9.68 -6.95 19.27
N ALA A 103 10.28 -8.00 19.86
CA ALA A 103 11.70 -8.01 20.20
C ALA A 103 12.63 -8.21 18.99
N SER A 104 12.10 -8.56 17.81
CA SER A 104 12.90 -8.86 16.62
C SER A 104 12.70 -7.84 15.50
N PRO A 105 13.60 -6.84 15.34
CA PRO A 105 13.55 -5.88 14.23
C PRO A 105 13.58 -6.55 12.86
N ARG A 106 14.28 -7.67 12.74
CA ARG A 106 14.35 -8.45 11.49
C ARG A 106 12.99 -9.07 11.12
N ALA A 107 12.29 -9.64 12.09
CA ALA A 107 10.96 -10.21 11.86
C ALA A 107 9.96 -9.12 11.44
N LEU A 108 10.01 -7.96 12.08
CA LEU A 108 9.20 -6.80 11.71
C LEU A 108 9.52 -6.34 10.29
N GLY A 109 10.80 -6.14 9.94
CA GLY A 109 11.22 -5.73 8.60
C GLY A 109 10.76 -6.71 7.51
N GLN A 110 10.83 -8.01 7.78
CA GLN A 110 10.30 -9.03 6.88
C GLN A 110 8.78 -8.96 6.74
N ALA A 111 8.04 -8.70 7.81
CA ALA A 111 6.58 -8.57 7.77
C ALA A 111 6.16 -7.33 6.98
N VAL A 112 6.83 -6.19 7.18
CA VAL A 112 6.65 -4.95 6.40
C VAL A 112 6.95 -5.19 4.91
N GLY A 113 8.08 -5.84 4.60
CA GLY A 113 8.51 -6.13 3.23
C GLY A 113 7.62 -7.16 2.49
N ARG A 114 6.85 -7.97 3.24
CA ARG A 114 5.89 -8.94 2.68
C ARG A 114 4.46 -8.40 2.59
N ASN A 115 4.31 -7.07 2.63
CA ASN A 115 3.03 -6.41 2.38
C ASN A 115 2.48 -6.79 0.99
N PRO A 116 1.29 -7.42 0.91
CA PRO A 116 0.74 -7.84 -0.37
C PRO A 116 -0.02 -6.72 -1.10
N ILE A 117 -0.32 -5.60 -0.44
CA ILE A 117 -1.20 -4.55 -0.97
C ILE A 117 -0.51 -3.19 -0.81
N SER A 118 0.48 -2.92 -1.65
CA SER A 118 1.21 -1.64 -1.62
C SER A 118 0.29 -0.43 -1.76
N LEU A 119 0.66 0.70 -1.19
CA LEU A 119 -0.07 1.96 -1.08
C LEU A 119 -1.24 1.93 -0.11
N LEU A 120 -2.23 1.06 -0.31
CA LEU A 120 -3.38 0.91 0.57
C LEU A 120 -2.98 0.41 1.97
N ILE A 121 -1.93 -0.42 2.03
CA ILE A 121 -1.17 -0.71 3.26
C ILE A 121 0.17 0.03 3.12
N PRO A 122 0.36 1.19 3.76
CA PRO A 122 1.40 2.14 3.43
C PRO A 122 2.78 1.78 4.02
N CYS A 123 3.37 0.66 3.58
CA CYS A 123 4.70 0.25 4.04
C CYS A 123 5.82 1.22 3.61
N HIS A 124 5.58 2.08 2.61
CA HIS A 124 6.50 3.15 2.23
C HIS A 124 6.65 4.24 3.30
N ARG A 125 5.70 4.39 4.25
CA ARG A 125 5.76 5.35 5.36
C ARG A 125 6.64 4.88 6.53
N VAL A 126 7.32 3.73 6.42
CA VAL A 126 8.20 3.22 7.46
C VAL A 126 9.65 3.56 7.12
N LEU A 127 10.34 4.27 8.01
CA LEU A 127 11.70 4.75 7.84
C LEU A 127 12.68 4.02 8.78
N GLY A 128 13.98 4.16 8.50
CA GLY A 128 15.04 3.78 9.44
C GLY A 128 14.98 4.59 10.74
N ALA A 129 15.70 4.15 11.75
CA ALA A 129 15.77 4.86 13.04
C ALA A 129 16.43 6.24 12.92
N ASP A 130 17.27 6.41 11.92
CA ASP A 130 17.94 7.66 11.55
C ASP A 130 17.10 8.56 10.62
N GLY A 131 15.84 8.17 10.33
CA GLY A 131 14.99 8.81 9.34
C GLY A 131 15.33 8.46 7.89
N GLY A 132 16.32 7.60 7.67
CA GLY A 132 16.76 7.19 6.34
C GLY A 132 15.77 6.28 5.59
N LEU A 133 15.81 6.36 4.27
CA LEU A 133 15.03 5.50 3.41
C LEU A 133 15.64 4.10 3.39
N THR A 134 14.97 3.14 4.00
CA THR A 134 15.40 1.75 4.06
C THR A 134 14.28 0.81 3.63
N GLY A 135 14.67 -0.33 3.06
CA GLY A 135 13.81 -1.48 2.85
C GLY A 135 12.45 -1.20 2.20
N TYR A 136 12.39 -1.16 0.87
CA TYR A 136 11.13 -1.12 0.14
C TYR A 136 11.17 -2.09 -1.05
N ALA A 137 10.21 -3.00 -1.12
CA ALA A 137 10.17 -4.04 -2.17
C ALA A 137 10.06 -3.43 -3.58
N GLY A 138 9.42 -2.28 -3.72
CA GLY A 138 9.31 -1.54 -4.97
C GLY A 138 10.56 -0.72 -5.35
N GLY A 139 11.61 -0.71 -4.52
CA GLY A 139 12.80 0.13 -4.71
C GLY A 139 12.72 1.49 -4.01
N LEU A 140 13.85 1.96 -3.50
CA LEU A 140 13.90 3.17 -2.65
C LEU A 140 13.46 4.43 -3.38
N TRP A 141 13.75 4.56 -4.66
CA TRP A 141 13.32 5.71 -5.46
C TRP A 141 11.79 5.86 -5.53
N ARG A 142 11.05 4.73 -5.59
CA ARG A 142 9.58 4.76 -5.53
C ARG A 142 9.08 5.15 -4.15
N LYS A 143 9.72 4.63 -3.10
CA LYS A 143 9.40 5.01 -1.72
C LYS A 143 9.56 6.51 -1.51
N GLU A 144 10.67 7.07 -1.98
CA GLU A 144 10.96 8.49 -1.93
C GLU A 144 9.92 9.31 -2.70
N ALA A 145 9.60 8.92 -3.94
CA ALA A 145 8.60 9.59 -4.75
C ALA A 145 7.21 9.59 -4.10
N LEU A 146 6.82 8.48 -3.45
CA LEU A 146 5.55 8.39 -2.72
C LEU A 146 5.55 9.31 -1.49
N LEU A 147 6.62 9.33 -0.70
CA LEU A 147 6.73 10.19 0.46
C LEU A 147 6.73 11.69 0.08
N ARG A 148 7.37 12.06 -1.04
CA ARG A 148 7.31 13.41 -1.60
C ARG A 148 5.91 13.77 -2.10
N LEU A 149 5.22 12.84 -2.76
CA LEU A 149 3.83 13.01 -3.19
C LEU A 149 2.91 13.28 -2.00
N GLU A 150 3.13 12.58 -0.90
CA GLU A 150 2.38 12.74 0.33
C GLU A 150 2.78 13.97 1.17
N GLY A 151 3.87 14.65 0.81
CA GLY A 151 4.41 15.79 1.54
C GLY A 151 5.16 15.40 2.83
N ALA A 152 5.46 14.12 3.03
CA ALA A 152 6.27 13.62 4.15
C ALA A 152 7.77 13.91 3.99
N LEU A 153 8.23 14.19 2.77
CA LEU A 153 9.58 14.67 2.45
C LEU A 153 9.49 15.97 1.67
N PRO A 154 10.51 16.87 1.77
CA PRO A 154 10.58 18.09 0.99
C PRO A 154 10.46 17.79 -0.50
N LYS A 155 9.73 18.63 -1.23
CA LYS A 155 9.76 18.60 -2.69
C LYS A 155 11.13 19.09 -3.13
N GLU A 156 11.87 18.29 -3.90
CA GLU A 156 13.03 18.82 -4.63
C GLU A 156 12.53 19.51 -5.89
N ASP A 157 13.19 20.61 -6.27
CA ASP A 157 13.05 21.21 -7.59
C ASP A 157 13.66 20.27 -8.63
N GLY A 158 12.89 19.27 -9.04
CA GLY A 158 13.30 18.22 -9.95
C GLY A 158 12.27 18.00 -11.05
N PRO A 159 12.58 17.17 -12.07
CA PRO A 159 11.74 16.99 -13.26
C PRO A 159 10.33 16.41 -13.00
N TRP A 160 9.92 16.31 -11.74
CA TRP A 160 8.64 15.75 -11.29
C TRP A 160 7.75 16.79 -10.56
N SER A 161 8.13 18.07 -10.55
CA SER A 161 7.32 19.21 -10.04
C SER A 161 6.25 19.64 -11.02
#